data_07a9e54abc9adc8dc064f6b846396b67
#
_entry.id   07a9e54abc9adc8dc064f6b846396b67
#
_cell.length_a   1.000
_cell.length_b   1.000
_cell.length_c   1.000
_cell.angle_alpha   90.00
_cell.angle_beta   90.00
_cell.angle_gamma   90.00
#
_symmetry.space_group_name_H-M   'P 1'
#
loop_
_entity.id
_entity.type
_entity.pdbx_description
1 polymer ?
#
loop_
_entity_poly.entity_id
_entity_poly.type
_entity_poly.pdbx_seq_one_letter_code
_entity_poly.pdbx_strand_id
1 'polypeptide(L)'
;MAASTFNISLFSTLSKPSLPFNPSLKTLKPHFHTKPNFPNPLRIQSPPFNPCSPKSSPTDLLPSDPTTSSLPQTLKTRLSSGETLYGIFLLGFSPTLAEIAGHAGYDFAVVDMEHGPGGISDALACLRALAATQTPAILRIPESSDVWAKKALDLGPQGIMFPMIDGPKSAKKAVSYCRFPPEGVRGSAHTVVRASKYGIDDGYLQNYQDELLIMCQVETEEAVKKIEEIAAVDGVDCIQMGPLDLSASLGYLWDPGHKKVREVLHGAEKKVLKTKGAFLAGFAMAHDSPEELRVRGYHMVSGAVDLGLFRAAAVDDVARFKKGLKEAQKEEDKDEKYWSE
;
A
#
# COMPACT_ATOMS: atom_id res chain seq x y z
N MET A 1 -21.47 -21.32 53.46
CA MET A 1 -21.15 -22.76 53.52
C MET A 1 -20.59 -23.21 52.21
N ALA A 2 -19.44 -23.78 52.33
CA ALA A 2 -18.64 -24.66 51.48
C ALA A 2 -17.93 -24.03 50.28
N ALA A 3 -16.66 -23.80 50.51
CA ALA A 3 -15.56 -23.71 49.56
C ALA A 3 -15.31 -25.04 48.87
N SER A 4 -14.86 -25.02 47.64
CA SER A 4 -14.16 -26.15 47.04
C SER A 4 -13.01 -25.64 46.17
N THR A 5 -11.83 -25.74 46.72
CA THR A 5 -10.49 -25.63 46.13
C THR A 5 -10.23 -26.85 45.27
N PHE A 6 -9.73 -26.67 44.05
CA PHE A 6 -9.00 -27.68 43.30
C PHE A 6 -7.62 -27.20 42.92
N ASN A 7 -6.65 -27.77 43.62
CA ASN A 7 -5.23 -27.77 43.29
C ASN A 7 -4.97 -28.94 42.32
N ILE A 8 -4.33 -28.71 41.18
CA ILE A 8 -3.63 -29.78 40.46
C ILE A 8 -2.27 -29.24 39.97
N SER A 9 -1.26 -29.64 40.71
CA SER A 9 0.14 -29.68 40.31
C SER A 9 0.37 -31.01 39.56
N LEU A 10 0.99 -30.93 38.37
CA LEU A 10 1.66 -32.09 37.79
C LEU A 10 2.78 -31.62 36.84
N PHE A 11 3.97 -31.58 37.41
CA PHE A 11 5.21 -31.65 36.66
C PHE A 11 5.39 -33.06 36.10
N SER A 12 5.59 -33.22 34.79
CA SER A 12 6.20 -34.41 34.22
C SER A 12 7.35 -34.02 33.31
N THR A 13 8.54 -34.33 33.78
CA THR A 13 9.81 -34.32 33.08
C THR A 13 9.80 -35.38 31.97
N LEU A 14 9.99 -34.93 30.71
CA LEU A 14 10.30 -35.85 29.61
C LEU A 14 11.76 -35.66 29.23
N SER A 15 12.53 -36.71 29.52
CA SER A 15 13.93 -36.92 29.14
C SER A 15 14.09 -37.07 27.61
N LYS A 16 15.11 -36.39 27.08
CA LYS A 16 15.57 -36.55 25.69
C LYS A 16 16.30 -37.89 25.52
N PRO A 17 16.10 -38.64 24.44
CA PRO A 17 16.99 -39.73 24.08
C PRO A 17 18.23 -39.20 23.37
N SER A 18 19.41 -39.56 23.88
CA SER A 18 20.71 -39.36 23.26
C SER A 18 20.96 -40.45 22.20
N LEU A 19 21.23 -40.00 20.98
CA LEU A 19 21.73 -40.89 19.91
C LEU A 19 23.27 -41.06 19.99
N PRO A 20 23.79 -42.22 19.72
CA PRO A 20 25.23 -42.50 19.84
C PRO A 20 26.04 -41.92 18.63
N PHE A 21 27.13 -41.33 19.01
CA PHE A 21 28.16 -40.81 18.08
C PHE A 21 28.94 -41.96 17.46
N ASN A 22 29.01 -42.05 16.12
CA ASN A 22 29.80 -43.02 15.40
C ASN A 22 31.01 -42.33 14.76
N PRO A 23 32.24 -42.58 15.20
CA PRO A 23 33.45 -41.99 14.64
C PRO A 23 34.08 -42.91 13.58
N SER A 24 33.64 -42.81 12.34
CA SER A 24 34.39 -43.39 11.22
C SER A 24 33.98 -42.78 9.87
N LEU A 25 34.55 -41.62 9.56
CA LEU A 25 34.60 -41.15 8.19
C LEU A 25 36.06 -40.80 7.83
N LYS A 26 36.65 -41.71 7.09
CA LYS A 26 37.99 -41.57 6.49
C LYS A 26 37.99 -40.38 5.54
N THR A 27 39.04 -39.58 5.65
CA THR A 27 39.38 -38.48 4.77
C THR A 27 39.51 -38.96 3.31
N LEU A 28 38.63 -38.46 2.45
CA LEU A 28 38.82 -38.55 0.99
C LEU A 28 39.43 -37.23 0.51
N LYS A 29 40.63 -37.35 -0.11
CA LYS A 29 41.30 -36.24 -0.79
C LYS A 29 40.51 -35.85 -2.05
N PRO A 30 40.36 -34.56 -2.38
CA PRO A 30 39.71 -34.14 -3.62
C PRO A 30 40.70 -34.37 -4.80
N HIS A 31 40.30 -35.18 -5.79
CA HIS A 31 40.90 -35.20 -7.11
C HIS A 31 40.42 -33.99 -7.90
N PHE A 32 41.37 -33.12 -8.25
CA PHE A 32 41.15 -32.09 -9.26
C PHE A 32 41.15 -32.74 -10.64
N HIS A 33 40.03 -32.70 -11.35
CA HIS A 33 40.02 -32.93 -12.78
C HIS A 33 39.19 -31.84 -13.50
N THR A 34 39.92 -31.20 -14.43
CA THR A 34 39.51 -30.53 -15.67
C THR A 34 38.55 -29.37 -15.59
N LYS A 35 39.07 -28.21 -15.96
CA LYS A 35 38.32 -26.98 -16.24
C LYS A 35 37.30 -27.21 -17.36
N PRO A 36 36.05 -26.80 -17.24
CA PRO A 36 35.14 -26.71 -18.37
C PRO A 36 35.55 -25.52 -19.25
N ASN A 37 35.67 -25.77 -20.55
CA ASN A 37 35.84 -24.76 -21.59
C ASN A 37 34.53 -23.98 -21.70
N PHE A 38 34.53 -22.72 -21.25
CA PHE A 38 33.45 -21.78 -21.57
C PHE A 38 33.72 -21.15 -22.95
N PRO A 39 32.73 -21.10 -23.84
CA PRO A 39 32.88 -20.37 -25.09
C PRO A 39 33.01 -18.89 -24.80
N ASN A 40 33.86 -18.18 -25.55
CA ASN A 40 34.12 -16.76 -25.43
C ASN A 40 32.81 -15.95 -25.46
N PRO A 41 32.64 -14.93 -24.61
CA PRO A 41 31.48 -14.03 -24.68
C PRO A 41 31.50 -13.25 -25.99
N LEU A 42 30.40 -13.28 -26.70
CA LEU A 42 30.12 -12.46 -27.87
C LEU A 42 30.40 -10.99 -27.56
N ARG A 43 31.40 -10.44 -28.26
CA ARG A 43 31.73 -9.00 -28.19
C ARG A 43 30.63 -8.20 -28.87
N ILE A 44 29.71 -7.64 -28.08
CA ILE A 44 28.74 -6.67 -28.58
C ILE A 44 29.52 -5.38 -28.90
N GLN A 45 29.64 -5.08 -30.18
CA GLN A 45 30.20 -3.81 -30.64
C GLN A 45 29.14 -2.73 -30.42
N SER A 46 29.42 -1.79 -29.52
CA SER A 46 28.67 -0.57 -29.37
C SER A 46 28.85 0.30 -30.63
N PRO A 47 27.81 0.97 -31.13
CA PRO A 47 27.97 1.93 -32.23
C PRO A 47 28.81 3.11 -31.78
N PRO A 48 29.57 3.75 -32.69
CA PRO A 48 30.45 4.86 -32.34
C PRO A 48 29.66 6.10 -31.87
N PHE A 49 30.07 6.60 -30.71
CA PHE A 49 29.57 7.84 -30.14
C PHE A 49 30.10 9.01 -31.00
N ASN A 50 29.21 9.70 -31.76
CA ASN A 50 29.54 10.94 -32.42
C ASN A 50 29.38 12.12 -31.46
N PRO A 51 30.42 12.84 -31.10
CA PRO A 51 30.29 14.07 -30.32
C PRO A 51 29.71 15.16 -31.20
N CYS A 52 28.51 15.59 -30.85
CA CYS A 52 27.88 16.78 -31.48
C CYS A 52 28.58 18.03 -30.97
N SER A 53 29.28 18.74 -31.87
CA SER A 53 29.91 20.01 -31.58
C SER A 53 28.85 21.11 -31.39
N PRO A 54 29.00 22.03 -30.44
CA PRO A 54 28.07 23.14 -30.28
C PRO A 54 28.39 24.25 -31.30
N LYS A 55 27.44 24.57 -32.15
CA LYS A 55 27.43 25.84 -32.87
C LYS A 55 26.65 26.85 -32.04
N SER A 56 27.40 27.74 -31.39
CA SER A 56 26.89 28.92 -30.73
C SER A 56 26.57 30.01 -31.73
N SER A 57 25.43 30.66 -31.62
CA SER A 57 25.22 32.03 -31.96
C SER A 57 24.40 32.72 -30.89
N PRO A 58 24.82 33.86 -30.39
CA PRO A 58 24.15 34.57 -29.32
C PRO A 58 23.19 35.58 -29.89
N THR A 59 21.94 35.50 -29.59
CA THR A 59 21.05 36.69 -29.47
C THR A 59 19.69 36.27 -28.91
N ASP A 60 19.24 37.09 -27.98
CA ASP A 60 17.94 37.15 -27.33
C ASP A 60 17.81 36.40 -26.00
N LEU A 61 18.54 36.97 -25.02
CA LEU A 61 18.21 36.87 -23.62
C LEU A 61 17.06 37.82 -23.29
N LEU A 62 15.83 37.35 -23.39
CA LEU A 62 14.76 37.86 -22.53
C LEU A 62 14.91 37.24 -21.17
N PRO A 63 14.84 37.99 -20.05
CA PRO A 63 14.87 37.41 -18.73
C PRO A 63 13.59 36.59 -18.56
N SER A 64 13.73 35.26 -18.54
CA SER A 64 12.71 34.40 -18.03
C SER A 64 12.57 34.68 -16.54
N ASP A 65 11.38 35.05 -16.12
CA ASP A 65 10.99 35.18 -14.72
C ASP A 65 11.53 33.98 -13.91
N PRO A 66 12.07 34.22 -12.70
CA PRO A 66 12.44 33.14 -11.82
C PRO A 66 11.15 32.41 -11.48
N THR A 67 10.97 31.25 -12.13
CA THR A 67 9.92 30.31 -11.88
C THR A 67 9.74 30.17 -10.38
N THR A 68 8.59 30.59 -9.89
CA THR A 68 8.04 30.15 -8.64
C THR A 68 8.18 28.63 -8.59
N SER A 69 9.17 28.14 -7.84
CA SER A 69 9.24 26.75 -7.45
C SER A 69 8.03 26.51 -6.56
N SER A 70 6.93 26.08 -7.17
CA SER A 70 5.75 25.66 -6.41
C SER A 70 6.21 24.53 -5.51
N LEU A 71 6.10 24.73 -4.20
CA LEU A 71 6.29 23.66 -3.24
C LEU A 71 5.48 22.44 -3.68
N PRO A 72 6.02 21.23 -3.52
CA PRO A 72 5.27 20.02 -3.90
C PRO A 72 3.91 20.04 -3.20
N GLN A 73 2.86 19.96 -4.01
CA GLN A 73 1.48 20.05 -3.51
C GLN A 73 1.17 18.81 -2.64
N THR A 74 0.56 19.03 -1.49
CA THR A 74 0.10 17.94 -0.61
C THR A 74 -1.12 17.25 -1.21
N LEU A 75 -1.45 16.03 -0.74
CA LEU A 75 -2.69 15.33 -1.13
C LEU A 75 -3.93 16.22 -0.90
N LYS A 76 -4.01 16.90 0.25
CA LYS A 76 -5.13 17.81 0.55
C LYS A 76 -5.23 18.96 -0.43
N THR A 77 -4.11 19.56 -0.81
CA THR A 77 -4.09 20.67 -1.77
C THR A 77 -4.54 20.21 -3.16
N ARG A 78 -4.04 19.05 -3.63
CA ARG A 78 -4.43 18.46 -4.92
C ARG A 78 -5.93 18.12 -4.95
N LEU A 79 -6.45 17.52 -3.88
CA LEU A 79 -7.88 17.20 -3.77
C LEU A 79 -8.74 18.48 -3.73
N SER A 80 -8.27 19.51 -3.03
CA SER A 80 -8.96 20.80 -2.95
C SER A 80 -8.96 21.56 -4.28
N SER A 81 -7.98 21.32 -5.16
CA SER A 81 -7.95 21.87 -6.54
C SER A 81 -8.90 21.14 -7.50
N GLY A 82 -9.54 20.05 -7.04
CA GLY A 82 -10.49 19.26 -7.84
C GLY A 82 -9.85 18.13 -8.64
N GLU A 83 -8.59 17.76 -8.33
CA GLU A 83 -7.97 16.60 -8.96
C GLU A 83 -8.62 15.30 -8.50
N THR A 84 -8.71 14.33 -9.42
CA THR A 84 -9.00 12.94 -9.09
C THR A 84 -7.71 12.16 -9.07
N LEU A 85 -7.37 11.56 -7.93
CA LEU A 85 -6.11 10.87 -7.70
C LEU A 85 -6.26 9.36 -7.86
N TYR A 86 -5.28 8.72 -8.56
CA TYR A 86 -5.25 7.26 -8.76
C TYR A 86 -4.10 6.63 -7.97
N GLY A 87 -4.39 5.61 -7.18
CA GLY A 87 -3.42 5.02 -6.25
C GLY A 87 -3.38 3.51 -6.23
N ILE A 88 -2.43 3.01 -5.45
CA ILE A 88 -2.16 1.58 -5.23
C ILE A 88 -2.06 1.28 -3.73
N PHE A 89 -2.51 0.07 -3.32
CA PHE A 89 -2.24 -0.49 -2.01
C PHE A 89 -0.97 -1.36 -2.04
N LEU A 90 -0.07 -1.14 -1.10
CA LEU A 90 1.19 -1.87 -0.93
C LEU A 90 1.11 -2.74 0.32
N LEU A 91 0.85 -4.02 0.13
CA LEU A 91 0.75 -5.03 1.20
C LEU A 91 2.03 -5.87 1.33
N GLY A 92 2.85 -5.94 0.28
CA GLY A 92 4.07 -6.76 0.26
C GLY A 92 5.24 -6.17 1.05
N PHE A 93 5.13 -4.94 1.53
CA PHE A 93 6.18 -4.22 2.26
C PHE A 93 7.55 -4.25 1.57
N SER A 94 7.56 -4.30 0.24
CA SER A 94 8.77 -4.23 -0.56
C SER A 94 9.09 -2.77 -0.93
N PRO A 95 10.20 -2.20 -0.44
CA PRO A 95 10.62 -0.86 -0.86
C PRO A 95 10.84 -0.76 -2.38
N THR A 96 11.32 -1.85 -3.00
CA THR A 96 11.51 -1.91 -4.46
C THR A 96 10.18 -1.82 -5.21
N LEU A 97 9.14 -2.54 -4.75
CA LEU A 97 7.81 -2.42 -5.36
C LEU A 97 7.20 -1.03 -5.12
N ALA A 98 7.45 -0.43 -3.96
CA ALA A 98 7.05 0.94 -3.67
C ALA A 98 7.71 1.96 -4.63
N GLU A 99 9.01 1.81 -4.89
CA GLU A 99 9.75 2.63 -5.85
C GLU A 99 9.23 2.43 -7.28
N ILE A 100 8.99 1.18 -7.69
CA ILE A 100 8.40 0.86 -9.00
C ILE A 100 7.02 1.50 -9.14
N ALA A 101 6.17 1.43 -8.12
CA ALA A 101 4.85 2.06 -8.12
C ALA A 101 4.95 3.59 -8.31
N GLY A 102 5.91 4.24 -7.64
CA GLY A 102 6.16 5.67 -7.82
C GLY A 102 6.60 6.00 -9.25
N HIS A 103 7.54 5.27 -9.80
CA HIS A 103 7.99 5.46 -11.20
C HIS A 103 6.91 5.11 -12.22
N ALA A 104 5.97 4.22 -11.90
CA ALA A 104 4.84 3.91 -12.75
C ALA A 104 3.82 5.06 -12.86
N GLY A 105 3.90 6.06 -11.97
CA GLY A 105 3.09 7.26 -12.04
C GLY A 105 1.80 7.21 -11.21
N TYR A 106 1.71 6.35 -10.19
CA TYR A 106 0.61 6.44 -9.22
C TYR A 106 0.67 7.76 -8.47
N ASP A 107 -0.48 8.44 -8.35
CA ASP A 107 -0.59 9.71 -7.64
C ASP A 107 -0.37 9.59 -6.13
N PHE A 108 -0.65 8.42 -5.56
CA PHE A 108 -0.43 8.08 -4.16
C PHE A 108 -0.29 6.57 -3.97
N ALA A 109 0.31 6.18 -2.86
CA ALA A 109 0.35 4.79 -2.43
C ALA A 109 -0.13 4.65 -0.98
N VAL A 110 -0.95 3.64 -0.71
CA VAL A 110 -1.35 3.25 0.64
C VAL A 110 -0.45 2.11 1.09
N VAL A 111 0.41 2.36 2.07
CA VAL A 111 1.18 1.30 2.75
C VAL A 111 0.28 0.71 3.82
N ASP A 112 -0.07 -0.54 3.66
CA ASP A 112 -1.15 -1.19 4.38
C ASP A 112 -0.65 -2.07 5.52
N MET A 113 -0.69 -1.53 6.74
CA MET A 113 -0.33 -2.27 7.96
C MET A 113 -1.51 -3.03 8.58
N GLU A 114 -2.73 -2.91 8.04
CA GLU A 114 -3.89 -3.67 8.49
C GLU A 114 -3.83 -5.12 7.99
N HIS A 115 -3.64 -5.32 6.69
CA HIS A 115 -3.63 -6.65 6.07
C HIS A 115 -2.26 -7.11 5.58
N GLY A 116 -1.30 -6.22 5.48
CA GLY A 116 0.06 -6.58 5.15
C GLY A 116 0.84 -7.09 6.36
N PRO A 117 1.84 -7.98 6.17
CA PRO A 117 2.58 -8.61 7.28
C PRO A 117 3.62 -7.71 7.95
N GLY A 118 3.90 -6.53 7.39
CA GLY A 118 4.93 -5.62 7.88
C GLY A 118 4.48 -4.72 9.01
N GLY A 119 5.44 -4.17 9.73
CA GLY A 119 5.24 -3.24 10.82
C GLY A 119 5.79 -1.84 10.53
N ILE A 120 5.96 -1.05 11.58
CA ILE A 120 6.44 0.34 11.52
C ILE A 120 7.79 0.47 10.78
N SER A 121 8.73 -0.45 11.01
CA SER A 121 10.05 -0.42 10.37
C SER A 121 9.97 -0.68 8.88
N ASP A 122 9.12 -1.62 8.47
CA ASP A 122 8.94 -1.98 7.07
C ASP A 122 8.18 -0.86 6.32
N ALA A 123 7.17 -0.29 6.97
CA ALA A 123 6.47 0.90 6.48
C ALA A 123 7.44 2.07 6.26
N LEU A 124 8.39 2.32 7.18
CA LEU A 124 9.40 3.36 7.02
C LEU A 124 10.25 3.14 5.76
N ALA A 125 10.63 1.90 5.45
CA ALA A 125 11.40 1.59 4.25
C ALA A 125 10.60 1.90 2.96
N CYS A 126 9.31 1.54 2.93
CA CYS A 126 8.42 1.88 1.82
C CYS A 126 8.21 3.40 1.69
N LEU A 127 8.02 4.12 2.80
CA LEU A 127 7.89 5.59 2.76
C LEU A 127 9.13 6.28 2.22
N ARG A 128 10.33 5.76 2.50
CA ARG A 128 11.58 6.30 1.94
C ARG A 128 11.67 6.09 0.43
N ALA A 129 11.29 4.92 -0.04
CA ALA A 129 11.26 4.61 -1.47
C ALA A 129 10.25 5.49 -2.22
N LEU A 130 9.03 5.65 -1.69
CA LEU A 130 8.02 6.55 -2.25
C LEU A 130 8.47 8.02 -2.23
N ALA A 131 9.15 8.45 -1.16
CA ALA A 131 9.69 9.81 -1.09
C ALA A 131 10.77 10.06 -2.15
N ALA A 132 11.58 9.06 -2.51
CA ALA A 132 12.58 9.17 -3.57
C ALA A 132 11.95 9.40 -4.95
N THR A 133 10.73 8.93 -5.18
CA THR A 133 9.94 9.13 -6.41
C THR A 133 8.96 10.29 -6.29
N GLN A 134 8.98 11.03 -5.18
CA GLN A 134 8.04 12.11 -4.86
C GLN A 134 6.56 11.67 -4.84
N THR A 135 6.31 10.39 -4.59
CA THR A 135 4.96 9.83 -4.51
C THR A 135 4.42 9.95 -3.09
N PRO A 136 3.31 10.65 -2.87
CA PRO A 136 2.66 10.76 -1.56
C PRO A 136 2.27 9.40 -0.99
N ALA A 137 2.55 9.20 0.30
CA ALA A 137 2.24 7.96 1.01
C ALA A 137 1.15 8.17 2.06
N ILE A 138 0.21 7.24 2.12
CA ILE A 138 -0.78 7.10 3.17
C ILE A 138 -0.45 5.82 3.95
N LEU A 139 -0.52 5.86 5.28
CA LEU A 139 -0.42 4.66 6.10
C LEU A 139 -1.81 4.23 6.57
N ARG A 140 -2.23 3.01 6.19
CA ARG A 140 -3.38 2.38 6.84
C ARG A 140 -2.89 1.60 8.05
N ILE A 141 -3.36 2.00 9.24
CA ILE A 141 -2.96 1.38 10.51
C ILE A 141 -3.78 0.12 10.80
N PRO A 142 -3.26 -0.84 11.63
CA PRO A 142 -3.95 -2.11 11.89
C PRO A 142 -5.31 -1.96 12.58
N GLU A 143 -5.44 -0.94 13.43
CA GLU A 143 -6.65 -0.63 14.17
C GLU A 143 -6.71 0.85 14.54
N SER A 144 -7.90 1.37 14.82
CA SER A 144 -8.06 2.75 15.26
C SER A 144 -7.62 2.90 16.72
N SER A 145 -6.32 3.16 16.95
CA SER A 145 -5.74 3.41 18.27
C SER A 145 -4.73 4.56 18.27
N ASP A 146 -4.58 5.20 19.44
CA ASP A 146 -3.62 6.29 19.67
C ASP A 146 -2.17 5.81 19.53
N VAL A 147 -1.88 4.58 19.92
CA VAL A 147 -0.55 3.97 19.83
C VAL A 147 -0.11 3.82 18.38
N TRP A 148 -0.96 3.20 17.55
CA TRP A 148 -0.66 3.02 16.13
C TRP A 148 -0.62 4.36 15.39
N ALA A 149 -1.57 5.26 15.67
CA ALA A 149 -1.60 6.59 15.06
C ALA A 149 -0.30 7.37 15.35
N LYS A 150 0.13 7.42 16.61
CA LYS A 150 1.38 8.09 16.99
C LYS A 150 2.59 7.50 16.26
N LYS A 151 2.73 6.17 16.26
CA LYS A 151 3.85 5.49 15.60
C LYS A 151 3.86 5.72 14.09
N ALA A 152 2.71 5.66 13.44
CA ALA A 152 2.57 5.92 12.00
C ALA A 152 2.88 7.38 11.66
N LEU A 153 2.33 8.33 12.42
CA LEU A 153 2.51 9.76 12.17
C LEU A 153 3.95 10.24 12.39
N ASP A 154 4.69 9.61 13.30
CA ASP A 154 6.11 9.92 13.51
C ASP A 154 6.97 9.55 12.29
N LEU A 155 6.51 8.65 11.42
CA LEU A 155 7.16 8.35 10.14
C LEU A 155 6.96 9.43 9.07
N GLY A 156 6.00 10.33 9.24
CA GLY A 156 5.71 11.43 8.32
C GLY A 156 5.09 11.00 6.98
N PRO A 157 4.01 10.21 6.98
CA PRO A 157 3.18 10.03 5.80
C PRO A 157 2.40 11.32 5.50
N GLN A 158 1.94 11.50 4.27
CA GLN A 158 1.03 12.60 3.93
C GLN A 158 -0.43 12.32 4.29
N GLY A 159 -0.75 11.05 4.58
CA GLY A 159 -2.09 10.67 5.06
C GLY A 159 -2.03 9.49 6.02
N ILE A 160 -3.07 9.38 6.83
CA ILE A 160 -3.32 8.23 7.70
C ILE A 160 -4.74 7.73 7.49
N MET A 161 -4.91 6.42 7.39
CA MET A 161 -6.21 5.78 7.21
C MET A 161 -6.54 4.92 8.43
N PHE A 162 -7.67 5.21 9.05
CA PHE A 162 -8.21 4.49 10.19
C PHE A 162 -9.27 3.49 9.71
N PRO A 163 -9.07 2.17 9.90
CA PRO A 163 -10.07 1.17 9.56
C PRO A 163 -11.24 1.16 10.56
N MET A 164 -12.35 0.56 10.18
CA MET A 164 -13.48 0.21 11.03
C MET A 164 -14.04 1.40 11.84
N ILE A 165 -14.26 2.53 11.21
CA ILE A 165 -14.88 3.70 11.85
C ILE A 165 -16.40 3.56 11.83
N ASP A 166 -17.00 3.22 12.99
CA ASP A 166 -18.42 2.87 13.11
C ASP A 166 -19.35 4.04 13.41
N GLY A 167 -18.81 5.25 13.60
CA GLY A 167 -19.65 6.41 13.87
C GLY A 167 -18.87 7.68 14.23
N PRO A 168 -19.56 8.79 14.49
CA PRO A 168 -18.90 10.09 14.72
C PRO A 168 -18.04 10.11 15.98
N LYS A 169 -18.32 9.26 16.98
CA LYS A 169 -17.48 9.16 18.19
C LYS A 169 -16.11 8.54 17.89
N SER A 170 -16.06 7.45 17.11
CA SER A 170 -14.81 6.82 16.69
C SER A 170 -14.04 7.72 15.74
N ALA A 171 -14.71 8.42 14.82
CA ALA A 171 -14.10 9.41 13.95
C ALA A 171 -13.45 10.57 14.73
N LYS A 172 -14.14 11.13 15.72
CA LYS A 172 -13.57 12.17 16.62
C LYS A 172 -12.34 11.67 17.38
N LYS A 173 -12.33 10.41 17.83
CA LYS A 173 -11.15 9.82 18.45
C LYS A 173 -9.99 9.70 17.46
N ALA A 174 -10.24 9.20 16.24
CA ALA A 174 -9.23 9.10 15.19
C ALA A 174 -8.58 10.46 14.90
N VAL A 175 -9.36 11.51 14.74
CA VAL A 175 -8.86 12.89 14.59
C VAL A 175 -8.03 13.32 15.81
N SER A 176 -8.54 13.08 17.03
CA SER A 176 -7.82 13.40 18.27
C SER A 176 -6.45 12.73 18.38
N TYR A 177 -6.30 11.52 17.85
CA TYR A 177 -5.01 10.80 17.80
C TYR A 177 -3.99 11.46 16.86
N CYS A 178 -4.46 12.26 15.91
CA CYS A 178 -3.61 12.97 14.96
C CYS A 178 -3.20 14.37 15.43
N ARG A 179 -3.94 14.96 16.36
CA ARG A 179 -3.72 16.34 16.84
C ARG A 179 -2.94 16.37 18.14
N PHE A 180 -2.07 17.37 18.28
CA PHE A 180 -1.38 17.63 19.54
C PHE A 180 -2.31 18.30 20.55
N PRO A 181 -2.03 18.17 21.87
CA PRO A 181 -2.75 18.93 22.89
C PRO A 181 -2.69 20.45 22.64
N PRO A 182 -3.75 21.23 22.95
CA PRO A 182 -4.98 20.81 23.62
C PRO A 182 -6.05 20.21 22.69
N GLU A 183 -5.90 20.21 21.38
CA GLU A 183 -6.89 19.81 20.38
C GLU A 183 -6.99 18.28 20.22
N GLY A 184 -5.99 17.54 20.70
CA GLY A 184 -5.95 16.09 20.64
C GLY A 184 -5.03 15.50 21.71
N VAL A 185 -4.69 14.22 21.50
CA VAL A 185 -3.91 13.43 22.47
C VAL A 185 -2.59 12.88 21.88
N ARG A 186 -2.19 13.33 20.69
CA ARG A 186 -0.95 12.89 20.06
C ARG A 186 0.25 13.26 20.93
N GLY A 187 1.10 12.26 21.26
CA GLY A 187 2.36 12.51 21.99
C GLY A 187 3.35 13.30 21.15
N SER A 188 3.99 14.31 21.74
CA SER A 188 4.89 15.22 21.05
C SER A 188 6.35 14.78 21.21
N ALA A 189 7.00 14.48 20.09
CA ALA A 189 8.44 14.25 19.99
C ALA A 189 9.00 14.85 18.69
N HIS A 190 8.44 16.00 18.28
CA HIS A 190 8.73 16.62 16.97
C HIS A 190 10.20 16.93 16.72
N THR A 191 11.01 17.08 17.77
CA THR A 191 12.44 17.38 17.63
C THR A 191 13.28 16.21 17.13
N VAL A 192 12.75 14.98 17.14
CA VAL A 192 13.54 13.76 16.82
C VAL A 192 12.84 12.79 15.86
N VAL A 193 11.63 13.10 15.39
CA VAL A 193 10.87 12.23 14.50
C VAL A 193 11.07 12.57 13.02
N ARG A 194 10.91 11.58 12.13
CA ARG A 194 11.07 11.80 10.68
C ARG A 194 10.06 12.81 10.11
N ALA A 195 8.85 12.82 10.64
CA ALA A 195 7.78 13.72 10.20
C ALA A 195 8.20 15.20 10.16
N SER A 196 8.98 15.64 11.11
CA SER A 196 9.54 16.99 11.20
C SER A 196 10.97 17.12 10.65
N LYS A 197 11.39 16.17 9.79
CA LYS A 197 12.79 16.08 9.32
C LYS A 197 13.79 16.06 10.50
N TYR A 198 13.43 15.32 11.56
CA TYR A 198 14.21 15.18 12.80
C TYR A 198 14.40 16.50 13.56
N GLY A 199 13.41 17.39 13.48
CA GLY A 199 13.43 18.70 14.13
C GLY A 199 14.08 19.81 13.29
N ILE A 200 14.43 19.53 12.04
CA ILE A 200 15.01 20.55 11.12
C ILE A 200 13.91 21.40 10.48
N ASP A 201 12.68 20.88 10.38
CA ASP A 201 11.55 21.59 9.80
C ASP A 201 10.88 22.50 10.85
N ASP A 202 11.24 23.77 10.83
CA ASP A 202 10.70 24.77 11.77
C ASP A 202 9.20 25.04 11.56
N GLY A 203 8.67 24.76 10.37
CA GLY A 203 7.25 24.93 10.03
C GLY A 203 6.36 23.76 10.45
N TYR A 204 6.92 22.63 10.84
CA TYR A 204 6.17 21.40 11.06
C TYR A 204 4.97 21.56 12.01
N LEU A 205 5.19 22.16 13.19
CA LEU A 205 4.12 22.34 14.18
C LEU A 205 3.01 23.31 13.74
N GLN A 206 3.30 24.18 12.80
CA GLN A 206 2.34 25.14 12.27
C GLN A 206 1.50 24.52 11.14
N ASN A 207 2.12 23.64 10.33
CA ASN A 207 1.54 23.16 9.08
C ASN A 207 0.97 21.74 9.14
N TYR A 208 1.32 20.93 10.16
CA TYR A 208 1.01 19.49 10.18
C TYR A 208 -0.48 19.16 10.07
N GLN A 209 -1.37 20.02 10.55
CA GLN A 209 -2.83 19.81 10.46
C GLN A 209 -3.33 20.05 9.04
N ASP A 210 -2.79 21.08 8.38
CA ASP A 210 -3.20 21.47 7.03
C ASP A 210 -2.64 20.50 5.97
N GLU A 211 -1.49 19.88 6.26
CA GLU A 211 -0.82 18.96 5.35
C GLU A 211 -1.29 17.50 5.47
N LEU A 212 -1.66 17.06 6.69
CA LEU A 212 -2.05 15.69 6.96
C LEU A 212 -3.47 15.38 6.48
N LEU A 213 -3.62 14.39 5.60
CA LEU A 213 -4.91 13.84 5.19
C LEU A 213 -5.37 12.75 6.18
N ILE A 214 -6.47 13.02 6.92
CA ILE A 214 -7.05 12.05 7.84
C ILE A 214 -8.22 11.34 7.17
N MET A 215 -8.08 10.03 6.98
CA MET A 215 -9.06 9.19 6.30
C MET A 215 -9.76 8.25 7.29
N CYS A 216 -11.08 8.20 7.22
CA CYS A 216 -11.91 7.27 7.98
C CYS A 216 -12.50 6.22 7.04
N GLN A 217 -12.21 4.94 7.27
CA GLN A 217 -12.75 3.84 6.48
C GLN A 217 -14.12 3.44 7.03
N VAL A 218 -15.14 3.48 6.15
CA VAL A 218 -16.53 3.13 6.42
C VAL A 218 -16.84 1.82 5.69
N GLU A 219 -17.11 0.76 6.46
CA GLU A 219 -17.16 -0.59 5.95
C GLU A 219 -18.10 -1.53 6.71
N THR A 220 -18.96 -0.95 7.56
CA THR A 220 -20.02 -1.70 8.24
C THR A 220 -21.39 -1.09 7.94
N GLU A 221 -22.46 -1.90 8.08
CA GLU A 221 -23.83 -1.42 7.91
C GLU A 221 -24.17 -0.28 8.91
N GLU A 222 -23.64 -0.38 10.14
CA GLU A 222 -23.84 0.65 11.17
C GLU A 222 -23.13 1.97 10.79
N ALA A 223 -21.91 1.87 10.30
CA ALA A 223 -21.14 3.05 9.86
C ALA A 223 -21.82 3.76 8.69
N VAL A 224 -22.32 3.01 7.69
CA VAL A 224 -23.05 3.58 6.55
C VAL A 224 -24.29 4.34 6.96
N LYS A 225 -25.01 3.88 8.01
CA LYS A 225 -26.19 4.60 8.54
C LYS A 225 -25.81 5.97 9.10
N LYS A 226 -24.58 6.14 9.60
CA LYS A 226 -24.05 7.35 10.24
C LYS A 226 -23.01 8.09 9.37
N ILE A 227 -22.90 7.76 8.09
CA ILE A 227 -21.80 8.24 7.24
C ILE A 227 -21.77 9.77 7.11
N GLU A 228 -22.92 10.41 7.08
CA GLU A 228 -23.03 11.89 7.05
C GLU A 228 -22.47 12.51 8.33
N GLU A 229 -22.77 11.90 9.49
CA GLU A 229 -22.26 12.34 10.78
C GLU A 229 -20.74 12.11 10.90
N ILE A 230 -20.21 10.99 10.33
CA ILE A 230 -18.78 10.69 10.28
C ILE A 230 -18.09 11.74 9.40
N ALA A 231 -18.60 11.96 8.19
CA ALA A 231 -18.03 12.90 7.22
C ALA A 231 -18.08 14.36 7.69
N ALA A 232 -19.02 14.71 8.57
CA ALA A 232 -19.14 16.05 9.14
C ALA A 232 -18.27 16.28 10.38
N VAL A 233 -17.50 15.29 10.86
CA VAL A 233 -16.59 15.47 11.99
C VAL A 233 -15.44 16.37 11.57
N ASP A 234 -15.22 17.44 12.31
CA ASP A 234 -14.10 18.35 12.08
C ASP A 234 -12.76 17.60 12.11
N GLY A 235 -11.96 17.74 11.06
CA GLY A 235 -10.68 17.07 10.88
C GLY A 235 -10.77 15.70 10.19
N VAL A 236 -11.96 15.19 9.85
CA VAL A 236 -12.09 14.08 8.89
C VAL A 236 -12.03 14.68 7.48
N ASP A 237 -10.95 14.40 6.78
CA ASP A 237 -10.71 14.93 5.44
C ASP A 237 -11.29 14.03 4.34
N CYS A 238 -11.31 12.72 4.57
CA CYS A 238 -11.71 11.77 3.53
C CYS A 238 -12.42 10.55 4.12
N ILE A 239 -13.48 10.12 3.44
CA ILE A 239 -14.16 8.85 3.70
C ILE A 239 -13.67 7.80 2.70
N GLN A 240 -13.06 6.74 3.19
CA GLN A 240 -12.70 5.56 2.40
C GLN A 240 -13.82 4.53 2.47
N MET A 241 -14.39 4.16 1.33
CA MET A 241 -15.37 3.06 1.28
C MET A 241 -14.66 1.71 1.27
N GLY A 242 -15.03 0.79 2.19
CA GLY A 242 -14.55 -0.59 2.26
C GLY A 242 -15.60 -1.58 1.74
N PRO A 243 -15.66 -1.85 0.42
CA PRO A 243 -16.77 -2.63 -0.17
C PRO A 243 -16.78 -4.11 0.25
N LEU A 244 -15.62 -4.71 0.54
CA LEU A 244 -15.52 -6.12 0.95
C LEU A 244 -16.10 -6.35 2.34
N ASP A 245 -15.65 -5.56 3.32
CA ASP A 245 -16.13 -5.68 4.70
C ASP A 245 -17.57 -5.20 4.82
N LEU A 246 -17.97 -4.20 4.05
CA LEU A 246 -19.38 -3.79 3.96
C LEU A 246 -20.25 -4.95 3.43
N SER A 247 -19.78 -5.69 2.42
CA SER A 247 -20.52 -6.85 1.91
C SER A 247 -20.68 -7.94 2.98
N ALA A 248 -19.62 -8.20 3.74
CA ALA A 248 -19.65 -9.13 4.87
C ALA A 248 -20.60 -8.67 5.97
N SER A 249 -20.54 -7.40 6.35
CA SER A 249 -21.42 -6.80 7.36
C SER A 249 -22.91 -6.86 6.99
N LEU A 250 -23.21 -6.81 5.69
CA LEU A 250 -24.58 -6.94 5.16
C LEU A 250 -25.01 -8.41 4.97
N GLY A 251 -24.17 -9.40 5.32
CA GLY A 251 -24.44 -10.83 5.17
C GLY A 251 -24.14 -11.40 3.77
N TYR A 252 -23.39 -10.66 2.94
CA TYR A 252 -22.97 -11.06 1.59
C TYR A 252 -21.45 -11.17 1.51
N LEU A 253 -20.86 -12.03 2.34
CA LEU A 253 -19.41 -12.19 2.45
C LEU A 253 -18.75 -12.39 1.07
N TRP A 254 -17.77 -11.54 0.76
CA TRP A 254 -17.00 -11.55 -0.50
C TRP A 254 -17.82 -11.35 -1.78
N ASP A 255 -19.03 -10.81 -1.66
CA ASP A 255 -19.85 -10.44 -2.80
C ASP A 255 -20.24 -8.94 -2.79
N PRO A 256 -19.27 -8.03 -2.95
CA PRO A 256 -19.55 -6.60 -3.04
C PRO A 256 -20.34 -6.23 -4.30
N GLY A 257 -20.38 -7.11 -5.31
CA GLY A 257 -21.21 -6.97 -6.52
C GLY A 257 -22.69 -7.24 -6.30
N HIS A 258 -23.08 -7.82 -5.17
CA HIS A 258 -24.47 -8.11 -4.87
C HIS A 258 -25.36 -6.85 -4.92
N LYS A 259 -26.53 -6.97 -5.53
CA LYS A 259 -27.42 -5.82 -5.77
C LYS A 259 -27.68 -4.97 -4.52
N LYS A 260 -27.98 -5.61 -3.39
CA LYS A 260 -28.24 -4.90 -2.13
C LYS A 260 -27.00 -4.18 -1.59
N VAL A 261 -25.82 -4.76 -1.73
CA VAL A 261 -24.56 -4.13 -1.31
C VAL A 261 -24.31 -2.89 -2.16
N ARG A 262 -24.44 -3.00 -3.47
CA ARG A 262 -24.29 -1.87 -4.40
C ARG A 262 -25.30 -0.75 -4.13
N GLU A 263 -26.55 -1.09 -3.84
CA GLU A 263 -27.58 -0.09 -3.47
C GLU A 263 -27.18 0.68 -2.20
N VAL A 264 -26.70 -0.02 -1.17
CA VAL A 264 -26.24 0.59 0.09
C VAL A 264 -25.00 1.45 -0.16
N LEU A 265 -24.01 0.93 -0.93
CA LEU A 265 -22.78 1.63 -1.28
C LEU A 265 -23.09 2.93 -2.03
N HIS A 266 -23.89 2.86 -3.11
CA HIS A 266 -24.29 4.05 -3.89
C HIS A 266 -25.08 5.05 -3.08
N GLY A 267 -25.87 4.59 -2.11
CA GLY A 267 -26.56 5.45 -1.16
C GLY A 267 -25.61 6.22 -0.24
N ALA A 268 -24.58 5.52 0.26
CA ALA A 268 -23.53 6.08 1.11
C ALA A 268 -22.66 7.10 0.34
N GLU A 269 -22.21 6.77 -0.87
CA GLU A 269 -21.46 7.67 -1.76
C GLU A 269 -22.18 9.02 -1.94
N LYS A 270 -23.46 8.97 -2.29
CA LYS A 270 -24.28 10.19 -2.49
C LYS A 270 -24.38 11.06 -1.23
N LYS A 271 -24.37 10.45 -0.07
CA LYS A 271 -24.41 11.16 1.22
C LYS A 271 -23.08 11.87 1.46
N VAL A 272 -21.94 11.20 1.29
CA VAL A 272 -20.62 11.81 1.42
C VAL A 272 -20.45 12.98 0.46
N LEU A 273 -20.78 12.79 -0.83
CA LEU A 273 -20.66 13.82 -1.85
C LEU A 273 -21.54 15.06 -1.61
N LYS A 274 -22.60 14.92 -0.83
CA LYS A 274 -23.43 16.06 -0.40
C LYS A 274 -22.93 16.73 0.88
N THR A 275 -22.12 16.04 1.67
CA THR A 275 -21.55 16.56 2.91
C THR A 275 -20.38 17.46 2.58
N LYS A 276 -20.40 18.71 3.02
CA LYS A 276 -19.29 19.63 2.81
C LYS A 276 -18.11 19.25 3.69
N GLY A 277 -16.91 19.25 3.11
CA GLY A 277 -15.63 19.14 3.83
C GLY A 277 -14.95 17.79 3.77
N ALA A 278 -15.64 16.70 3.39
CA ALA A 278 -15.01 15.39 3.25
C ALA A 278 -14.91 14.96 1.78
N PHE A 279 -13.74 14.49 1.38
CA PHE A 279 -13.51 13.81 0.10
C PHE A 279 -14.02 12.37 0.16
N LEU A 280 -14.30 11.78 -1.00
CA LEU A 280 -14.70 10.39 -1.14
C LEU A 280 -13.57 9.60 -1.80
N ALA A 281 -13.19 8.50 -1.16
CA ALA A 281 -12.19 7.55 -1.65
C ALA A 281 -12.76 6.13 -1.69
N GLY A 282 -12.23 5.28 -2.60
CA GLY A 282 -12.68 3.92 -2.73
C GLY A 282 -11.70 3.02 -3.45
N PHE A 283 -12.00 1.73 -3.41
CA PHE A 283 -11.23 0.68 -4.07
C PHE A 283 -12.04 0.11 -5.22
N ALA A 284 -11.44 0.12 -6.42
CA ALA A 284 -12.07 -0.45 -7.62
C ALA A 284 -12.12 -1.97 -7.54
N MET A 285 -13.22 -2.52 -8.03
CA MET A 285 -13.50 -3.96 -8.03
C MET A 285 -13.77 -4.43 -9.46
N ALA A 286 -13.76 -5.74 -9.70
CA ALA A 286 -13.99 -6.30 -11.03
C ALA A 286 -15.35 -5.90 -11.63
N HIS A 287 -16.33 -5.61 -10.80
CA HIS A 287 -17.69 -5.18 -11.21
C HIS A 287 -17.91 -3.67 -11.08
N ASP A 288 -16.86 -2.91 -10.73
CA ASP A 288 -16.93 -1.48 -10.46
C ASP A 288 -15.54 -0.86 -10.74
N SER A 289 -15.32 -0.50 -12.00
CA SER A 289 -14.01 -0.07 -12.50
C SER A 289 -13.55 1.28 -11.92
N PRO A 290 -12.25 1.60 -12.00
CA PRO A 290 -11.75 2.92 -11.59
C PRO A 290 -12.46 4.08 -12.29
N GLU A 291 -12.78 3.91 -13.57
CA GLU A 291 -13.47 4.91 -14.39
C GLU A 291 -14.90 5.11 -13.90
N GLU A 292 -15.62 4.03 -13.53
CA GLU A 292 -16.96 4.10 -12.97
C GLU A 292 -16.98 4.84 -11.62
N LEU A 293 -16.01 4.54 -10.73
CA LEU A 293 -15.84 5.28 -9.47
C LEU A 293 -15.62 6.77 -9.73
N ARG A 294 -14.69 7.10 -10.65
CA ARG A 294 -14.43 8.49 -11.02
C ARG A 294 -15.68 9.20 -11.53
N VAL A 295 -16.44 8.55 -12.42
CA VAL A 295 -17.68 9.13 -12.98
C VAL A 295 -18.73 9.37 -11.89
N ARG A 296 -18.78 8.55 -10.85
CA ARG A 296 -19.66 8.75 -9.70
C ARG A 296 -19.19 9.84 -8.73
N GLY A 297 -18.00 10.40 -8.94
CA GLY A 297 -17.51 11.55 -8.16
C GLY A 297 -16.51 11.19 -7.07
N TYR A 298 -15.86 10.04 -7.13
CA TYR A 298 -14.74 9.72 -6.25
C TYR A 298 -13.55 10.64 -6.52
N HIS A 299 -12.97 11.16 -5.46
CA HIS A 299 -11.80 12.04 -5.51
C HIS A 299 -10.49 11.23 -5.46
N MET A 300 -10.51 10.09 -4.77
CA MET A 300 -9.38 9.16 -4.72
C MET A 300 -9.85 7.76 -5.08
N VAL A 301 -9.17 7.12 -6.02
CA VAL A 301 -9.49 5.79 -6.49
C VAL A 301 -8.24 4.92 -6.39
N SER A 302 -8.32 3.82 -5.65
CA SER A 302 -7.29 2.78 -5.65
C SER A 302 -7.72 1.64 -6.55
N GLY A 303 -6.92 1.34 -7.58
CA GLY A 303 -7.28 0.33 -8.59
C GLY A 303 -6.51 -0.97 -8.49
N ALA A 304 -5.49 -1.04 -7.64
CA ALA A 304 -4.61 -2.19 -7.57
C ALA A 304 -4.05 -2.43 -6.17
N VAL A 305 -3.62 -3.69 -5.96
CA VAL A 305 -2.80 -4.14 -4.83
C VAL A 305 -1.55 -4.77 -5.42
N ASP A 306 -0.37 -4.45 -4.89
CA ASP A 306 0.92 -4.97 -5.37
C ASP A 306 0.97 -6.50 -5.46
N LEU A 307 0.54 -7.19 -4.40
CA LEU A 307 0.44 -8.65 -4.37
C LEU A 307 -0.55 -9.19 -5.41
N GLY A 308 -1.62 -8.44 -5.68
CA GLY A 308 -2.62 -8.79 -6.70
C GLY A 308 -2.05 -8.72 -8.11
N LEU A 309 -1.31 -7.65 -8.42
CA LEU A 309 -0.64 -7.47 -9.71
C LEU A 309 0.40 -8.56 -9.94
N PHE A 310 1.28 -8.81 -8.95
CA PHE A 310 2.29 -9.85 -9.05
C PHE A 310 1.66 -11.24 -9.20
N ARG A 311 0.65 -11.57 -8.39
CA ARG A 311 -0.07 -12.85 -8.48
C ARG A 311 -0.65 -13.08 -9.88
N ALA A 312 -1.32 -12.07 -10.44
CA ALA A 312 -1.91 -12.18 -11.76
C ALA A 312 -0.84 -12.45 -12.83
N ALA A 313 0.26 -11.68 -12.83
CA ALA A 313 1.36 -11.86 -13.77
C ALA A 313 2.04 -13.24 -13.64
N ALA A 314 2.30 -13.69 -12.40
CA ALA A 314 2.93 -14.98 -12.15
C ALA A 314 2.05 -16.17 -12.58
N VAL A 315 0.75 -16.11 -12.27
CA VAL A 315 -0.21 -17.16 -12.72
C VAL A 315 -0.28 -17.23 -14.23
N ASP A 316 -0.34 -16.08 -14.89
CA ASP A 316 -0.41 -15.99 -16.34
C ASP A 316 0.86 -16.51 -17.02
N ASP A 317 2.05 -16.18 -16.46
CA ASP A 317 3.33 -16.68 -16.95
C ASP A 317 3.41 -18.22 -16.92
N VAL A 318 3.08 -18.82 -15.76
CA VAL A 318 3.06 -20.29 -15.62
C VAL A 318 2.02 -20.93 -16.54
N ALA A 319 0.84 -20.30 -16.69
CA ALA A 319 -0.21 -20.82 -17.57
C ALA A 319 0.24 -20.83 -19.02
N ARG A 320 0.90 -19.77 -19.51
CA ARG A 320 1.47 -19.69 -20.87
C ARG A 320 2.49 -20.79 -21.11
N PHE A 321 3.43 -20.99 -20.19
CA PHE A 321 4.43 -22.05 -20.30
C PHE A 321 3.79 -23.45 -20.40
N LYS A 322 2.86 -23.75 -19.48
CA LYS A 322 2.17 -25.06 -19.46
C LYS A 322 1.32 -25.31 -20.70
N LYS A 323 0.75 -24.25 -21.30
CA LYS A 323 0.01 -24.35 -22.56
C LYS A 323 0.96 -24.69 -23.71
N GLY A 324 2.10 -24.02 -23.81
CA GLY A 324 3.12 -24.30 -24.83
C GLY A 324 3.64 -25.74 -24.78
N LEU A 325 3.87 -26.28 -23.57
CA LEU A 325 4.26 -27.70 -23.44
C LEU A 325 3.21 -28.67 -23.98
N LYS A 326 1.92 -28.42 -23.70
CA LYS A 326 0.84 -29.26 -24.22
C LYS A 326 0.67 -29.19 -25.76
N GLU A 327 0.97 -28.01 -26.31
CA GLU A 327 0.94 -27.82 -27.76
C GLU A 327 2.09 -28.56 -28.45
N ALA A 328 3.34 -28.44 -27.88
CA ALA A 328 4.50 -29.18 -28.37
C ALA A 328 4.31 -30.70 -28.30
N GLN A 329 3.82 -31.24 -27.18
CA GLN A 329 3.49 -32.68 -27.08
C GLN A 329 2.48 -33.15 -28.11
N LYS A 330 1.44 -32.36 -28.43
CA LYS A 330 0.45 -32.71 -29.46
C LYS A 330 1.05 -32.71 -30.85
N GLU A 331 2.04 -31.89 -31.13
CA GLU A 331 2.77 -31.88 -32.39
C GLU A 331 3.67 -33.12 -32.50
N GLU A 332 4.43 -33.47 -31.45
CA GLU A 332 5.23 -34.69 -31.39
C GLU A 332 4.36 -35.96 -31.58
N ASP A 333 3.24 -36.06 -30.87
CA ASP A 333 2.29 -37.17 -30.99
C ASP A 333 1.70 -37.31 -32.43
N LYS A 334 1.54 -36.20 -33.16
CA LYS A 334 1.07 -36.21 -34.55
C LYS A 334 2.16 -36.68 -35.51
N ASP A 335 3.39 -36.24 -35.30
CA ASP A 335 4.52 -36.64 -36.12
C ASP A 335 4.83 -38.14 -35.96
N GLU A 336 4.83 -38.65 -34.71
CA GLU A 336 5.00 -40.09 -34.45
C GLU A 336 3.90 -40.93 -35.14
N LYS A 337 2.67 -40.45 -35.11
CA LYS A 337 1.54 -41.15 -35.78
C LYS A 337 1.65 -41.12 -37.30
N TYR A 338 2.17 -40.05 -37.88
CA TYR A 338 2.40 -39.94 -39.32
C TYR A 338 3.53 -40.87 -39.79
N TRP A 339 4.55 -41.15 -38.98
CA TRP A 339 5.65 -42.04 -39.32
C TRP A 339 5.38 -43.52 -38.98
N SER A 340 4.30 -43.84 -38.30
CA SER A 340 3.90 -45.21 -37.90
C SER A 340 2.86 -45.85 -38.82
N GLU A 341 2.31 -45.14 -39.80
CA GLU A 341 1.46 -45.62 -40.88
C GLU A 341 2.30 -45.84 -42.17
#